data_5f880a93247bf07013c493cd78ca6a06
#
_entry.id   5f880a93247bf07013c493cd78ca6a06
#
_cell.length_a   1.000
_cell.length_b   1.000
_cell.length_c   1.000
_cell.angle_alpha   90.00
_cell.angle_beta   90.00
_cell.angle_gamma   90.00
#
_symmetry.space_group_name_H-M   'P 1'
#
loop_
_entity.id
_entity.type
_entity.pdbx_description
1 polymer ?
#
loop_
_entity_poly.entity_id
_entity_poly.type
_entity_poly.pdbx_seq_one_letter_code
_entity_poly.pdbx_strand_id
1 'polypeptide(L)' 'MSWEDLSIVAYESVRESVTGFKIYRQHQQVGTIEKRDGEWIAAFMAGFKVVTFQNESLEFCINKLSKLI' A
#
# COMPACT_ATOMS: atom_id res chain seq x y z
N MET A 1 -9.33 0.58 13.21
CA MET A 1 -7.88 0.78 13.23
C MET A 1 -7.52 1.95 12.34
N SER A 2 -6.66 2.80 12.81
CA SER A 2 -6.23 4.00 12.09
C SER A 2 -5.02 3.69 11.23
N TRP A 3 -4.87 4.39 10.12
CA TRP A 3 -3.66 4.25 9.31
C TRP A 3 -2.41 4.73 10.05
N GLU A 4 -2.58 5.44 11.17
CA GLU A 4 -1.46 5.84 12.02
C GLU A 4 -0.70 4.65 12.60
N ASP A 5 -1.34 3.48 12.65
CA ASP A 5 -0.71 2.26 13.13
C ASP A 5 0.19 1.63 12.07
N LEU A 6 0.18 2.17 10.86
CA LEU A 6 0.94 1.64 9.74
C LEU A 6 2.19 2.48 9.50
N SER A 7 3.25 1.81 9.12
CA SER A 7 4.45 2.47 8.60
C SER A 7 4.47 2.28 7.09
N ILE A 8 4.57 3.37 6.38
CA ILE A 8 4.56 3.36 4.93
C ILE A 8 5.97 3.73 4.46
N VAL A 9 6.62 2.76 3.82
CA VAL A 9 7.99 2.92 3.36
C VAL A 9 8.00 2.90 1.85
N ALA A 10 8.46 3.99 1.26
CA ALA A 10 8.57 4.07 -0.19
C ALA A 10 9.60 3.07 -0.70
N TYR A 11 9.29 2.43 -1.80
CA TYR A 11 10.26 1.64 -2.51
C TYR A 11 11.37 2.57 -2.99
N GLU A 12 12.57 2.04 -3.03
CA GLU A 12 13.63 2.73 -3.68
C GLU A 12 13.23 2.94 -5.14
N SER A 13 13.15 4.19 -5.53
CA SER A 13 12.76 4.52 -6.88
C SER A 13 13.99 4.59 -7.76
N VAL A 14 13.79 4.24 -9.00
CA VAL A 14 14.79 4.50 -10.01
C VAL A 14 14.63 5.96 -10.41
N ARG A 15 15.68 6.74 -10.22
CA ARG A 15 15.70 8.17 -10.51
C ARG A 15 14.87 8.96 -9.50
N GLU A 16 13.89 9.72 -9.96
CA GLU A 16 13.21 10.72 -9.15
C GLU A 16 11.78 10.37 -8.81
N SER A 17 11.28 9.27 -9.34
CA SER A 17 9.87 8.92 -9.17
C SER A 17 9.73 7.74 -8.22
N VAL A 18 8.93 7.93 -7.20
CA VAL A 18 8.53 6.83 -6.34
C VAL A 18 7.42 6.06 -7.04
N THR A 19 7.63 4.77 -7.27
CA THR A 19 6.69 3.93 -7.98
C THR A 19 5.95 2.95 -7.09
N GLY A 20 6.29 2.88 -5.81
CA GLY A 20 5.62 1.97 -4.91
C GLY A 20 5.97 2.18 -3.47
N PHE A 21 5.22 1.52 -2.61
CA PHE A 21 5.37 1.59 -1.16
C PHE A 21 5.19 0.22 -0.57
N LYS A 22 5.94 -0.05 0.50
CA LYS A 22 5.71 -1.20 1.36
C LYS A 22 4.99 -0.72 2.61
N ILE A 23 3.99 -1.45 3.03
CA ILE A 23 3.17 -1.10 4.17
C ILE A 23 3.49 -2.06 5.31
N TYR A 24 3.84 -1.52 6.46
CA TYR A 24 4.23 -2.31 7.63
C TYR A 24 3.31 -2.02 8.81
N ARG A 25 3.12 -3.02 9.62
CA ARG A 25 2.51 -2.88 10.94
C ARG A 25 3.41 -3.61 11.92
N GLN A 26 3.91 -2.88 12.95
CA GLN A 26 4.76 -3.47 13.97
C GLN A 26 5.93 -4.27 13.36
N HIS A 27 6.61 -3.66 12.42
CA HIS A 27 7.79 -4.23 11.75
C HIS A 27 7.49 -5.41 10.81
N GLN A 28 6.22 -5.74 10.62
CA GLN A 28 5.84 -6.79 9.69
C GLN A 28 5.19 -6.19 8.45
N GLN A 29 5.65 -6.60 7.30
CA GLN A 29 5.06 -6.14 6.05
C GLN A 29 3.67 -6.74 5.90
N VAL A 30 2.67 -5.88 5.74
CA VAL A 30 1.27 -6.31 5.62
C VAL A 30 0.69 -6.04 4.24
N GLY A 31 1.34 -5.22 3.43
CA GLY A 31 0.84 -4.94 2.11
C GLY A 31 1.80 -4.14 1.26
N THR A 32 1.40 -3.90 0.04
CA THR A 32 2.14 -3.09 -0.93
C THR A 32 1.19 -2.21 -1.71
N ILE A 33 1.70 -1.09 -2.20
CA ILE A 33 0.97 -0.24 -3.14
C ILE A 33 1.96 0.12 -4.24
N GLU A 34 1.59 -0.17 -5.49
CA GLU A 34 2.44 0.11 -6.65
C GLU A 34 1.67 0.92 -7.68
N LYS A 35 2.39 1.75 -8.41
CA LYS A 35 1.80 2.53 -9.49
C LYS A 35 2.02 1.82 -10.81
N ARG A 36 0.94 1.63 -11.56
CA ARG A 36 0.97 1.05 -12.90
C ARG A 36 -0.06 1.73 -13.78
N ASP A 37 0.38 2.15 -14.95
CA ASP A 37 -0.51 2.73 -15.96
C ASP A 37 -1.41 3.86 -15.44
N GLY A 38 -0.84 4.71 -14.59
CA GLY A 38 -1.56 5.85 -14.05
C GLY A 38 -2.45 5.54 -12.86
N GLU A 39 -2.48 4.30 -12.40
CA GLU A 39 -3.27 3.91 -11.24
C GLU A 39 -2.41 3.30 -10.15
N TRP A 40 -2.89 3.38 -8.93
CA TRP A 40 -2.24 2.75 -7.79
C TRP A 40 -2.95 1.43 -7.48
N ILE A 41 -2.17 0.37 -7.38
CA ILE A 41 -2.68 -0.97 -7.08
C ILE A 41 -2.19 -1.35 -5.70
N ALA A 42 -3.13 -1.59 -4.80
CA ALA A 42 -2.84 -2.01 -3.43
C ALA A 42 -3.09 -3.50 -3.30
N ALA A 43 -2.24 -4.17 -2.54
CA ALA A 43 -2.38 -5.58 -2.25
C ALA A 43 -2.04 -5.81 -0.79
N PHE A 44 -2.81 -6.66 -0.13
CA PHE A 44 -2.54 -7.01 1.26
C PHE A 44 -3.06 -8.41 1.58
N MET A 45 -2.54 -8.96 2.68
CA MET A 45 -2.98 -10.27 3.15
C MET A 45 -4.15 -10.12 4.11
N ALA A 46 -5.22 -10.84 3.82
CA ALA A 46 -6.38 -10.95 4.70
C ALA A 46 -6.53 -12.43 5.07
N GLY A 47 -5.94 -12.80 6.20
CA GLY A 47 -5.84 -14.22 6.55
C GLY A 47 -4.92 -14.94 5.57
N PHE A 48 -5.46 -15.91 4.85
CA PHE A 48 -4.71 -16.66 3.86
C PHE A 48 -4.95 -16.19 2.43
N LYS A 49 -5.68 -15.09 2.27
CA LYS A 49 -6.01 -14.59 0.95
C LYS A 49 -5.29 -13.28 0.68
N VAL A 50 -4.93 -13.07 -0.58
CA VAL A 50 -4.43 -11.79 -1.03
C VAL A 50 -5.60 -11.01 -1.58
N VAL A 51 -5.80 -9.81 -1.04
CA VAL A 51 -6.85 -8.89 -1.51
C VAL A 51 -6.18 -7.75 -2.25
N THR A 52 -6.70 -7.42 -3.42
CA THR A 52 -6.17 -6.31 -4.21
C THR A 52 -7.28 -5.34 -4.58
N PHE A 53 -6.91 -4.09 -4.73
CA PHE A 53 -7.80 -3.08 -5.28
C PHE A 53 -6.95 -2.00 -5.95
N GLN A 54 -7.57 -1.19 -6.78
CA GLN A 54 -6.85 -0.15 -7.47
C GLN A 54 -7.67 1.13 -7.53
N ASN A 55 -6.97 2.24 -7.62
CA ASN A 55 -7.57 3.57 -7.76
C ASN A 55 -6.50 4.51 -8.29
N GLU A 56 -6.93 5.54 -8.98
CA GLU A 56 -5.99 6.55 -9.48
C GLU A 56 -5.46 7.46 -8.38
N SER A 57 -6.07 7.44 -7.19
CA SER A 57 -5.63 8.23 -6.04
C SER A 57 -4.85 7.38 -5.07
N LEU A 58 -3.63 7.76 -4.78
CA LEU A 58 -2.80 7.11 -3.78
C LEU A 58 -3.42 7.25 -2.39
N GLU A 59 -3.93 8.43 -2.09
CA GLU A 59 -4.57 8.69 -0.79
C GLU A 59 -5.77 7.78 -0.56
N PHE A 60 -6.57 7.55 -1.59
CA PHE A 60 -7.68 6.62 -1.52
C PHE A 60 -7.20 5.21 -1.18
N CYS A 61 -6.14 4.75 -1.84
CA CYS A 61 -5.59 3.42 -1.60
C CYS A 61 -5.09 3.27 -0.17
N ILE A 62 -4.38 4.27 0.34
CA ILE A 62 -3.86 4.25 1.70
C ILE A 62 -5.02 4.21 2.71
N ASN A 63 -6.01 5.05 2.53
CA ASN A 63 -7.14 5.12 3.44
C ASN A 63 -7.94 3.81 3.45
N LYS A 64 -8.19 3.26 2.27
CA LYS A 64 -8.92 2.00 2.17
C LYS A 64 -8.14 0.85 2.78
N LEU A 65 -6.83 0.80 2.50
CA LEU A 65 -5.98 -0.24 3.06
C LEU A 65 -5.99 -0.21 4.58
N SER A 66 -5.90 0.98 5.17
CA SER A 66 -5.89 1.14 6.62
C SER A 66 -7.18 0.67 7.28
N LYS A 67 -8.29 0.72 6.56
CA LYS A 67 -9.56 0.24 7.09
C LYS A 67 -9.72 -1.27 6.97
N LEU A 68 -9.02 -1.88 6.03
CA LEU A 68 -9.15 -3.31 5.75
C LEU A 68 -8.15 -4.17 6.55
N ILE A 69 -7.09 -3.57 7.01
CA ILE A 69 -6.11 -4.26 7.88
C ILE A 69 -6.06 -3.65 9.30
#